data_7a5b1ecb1c995608405eb00b05be32ac
#
_entry.id   7a5b1ecb1c995608405eb00b05be32ac
#
_cell.length_a   1.000
_cell.length_b   1.000
_cell.length_c   1.000
_cell.angle_alpha   90.00
_cell.angle_beta   90.00
_cell.angle_gamma   90.00
#
_symmetry.space_group_name_H-M   'P 1'
#
loop_
_entity.id
_entity.type
_entity.pdbx_description
1 polymer ?
#
loop_
_entity_poly.entity_id
_entity_poly.type
_entity_poly.pdbx_seq_one_letter_code
_entity_poly.pdbx_strand_id
1 'polypeptide(L)'
;MKQLWKKFDKLTEICYMSELEDNCPQWDEAYEVFKQLVAQGREKDPQYAAEILKMDDATDFAYGVADWIEDYLDELDAREEHEKLMERCEELLNLFQWQEVYPGDLKFRIASALAAEDKKEEALKFCEKWYAEDQHEMAATALVYAKMTLKDLEGAEDVVRKYISEDTHLQRIGKRLRNIWL
;
A
#
# COMPACT_ATOMS: atom_id res chain seq x y z
N MET A 1 18.60 17.35 9.05
CA MET A 1 18.65 15.87 9.08
C MET A 1 18.78 15.29 10.51
N LYS A 2 19.93 15.37 11.22
CA LYS A 2 20.11 14.69 12.53
C LYS A 2 19.05 15.05 13.59
N GLN A 3 18.59 16.29 13.66
CA GLN A 3 17.54 16.69 14.60
C GLN A 3 16.15 16.18 14.18
N LEU A 4 15.87 16.10 12.87
CA LEU A 4 14.64 15.52 12.37
C LEU A 4 14.57 14.03 12.66
N TRP A 5 15.66 13.29 12.45
CA TRP A 5 15.74 11.87 12.80
C TRP A 5 15.47 11.62 14.29
N LYS A 6 16.07 12.41 15.18
CA LYS A 6 15.80 12.32 16.62
C LYS A 6 14.36 12.67 16.98
N LYS A 7 13.75 13.59 16.22
CA LYS A 7 12.34 13.94 16.43
C LYS A 7 11.42 12.81 15.95
N PHE A 8 11.72 12.21 14.79
CA PHE A 8 11.01 11.07 14.25
C PHE A 8 11.05 9.90 15.25
N ASP A 9 12.22 9.47 15.66
CA ASP A 9 12.47 8.40 16.63
C ASP A 9 11.64 8.58 17.91
N LYS A 10 11.68 9.78 18.48
CA LYS A 10 10.91 10.08 19.69
C LYS A 10 9.39 10.02 19.47
N LEU A 11 8.91 10.45 18.31
CA LEU A 11 7.49 10.41 18.00
C LEU A 11 7.02 8.97 17.76
N THR A 12 7.79 8.17 17.03
CA THR A 12 7.48 6.77 16.76
C THR A 12 7.48 5.93 18.04
N GLU A 13 8.39 6.19 18.98
CA GLU A 13 8.38 5.57 20.31
C GLU A 13 7.05 5.84 21.04
N ILE A 14 6.53 7.06 20.97
CA ILE A 14 5.23 7.41 21.59
C ILE A 14 4.09 6.68 20.85
N CYS A 15 4.12 6.61 19.51
CA CYS A 15 3.13 5.90 18.72
C CYS A 15 2.99 4.44 19.18
N TYR A 16 4.11 3.73 19.29
CA TYR A 16 4.12 2.32 19.70
C TYR A 16 3.78 2.08 21.20
N MET A 17 3.78 3.13 22.01
CA MET A 17 3.34 3.07 23.40
C MET A 17 1.86 3.39 23.58
N SER A 18 1.19 3.92 22.55
CA SER A 18 -0.24 4.25 22.59
C SER A 18 -1.10 3.03 22.31
N GLU A 19 -2.30 3.00 22.93
CA GLU A 19 -3.32 2.02 22.58
C GLU A 19 -4.21 2.58 21.46
N LEU A 20 -4.88 1.71 20.70
CA LEU A 20 -5.73 2.10 19.57
C LEU A 20 -6.84 3.08 19.97
N GLU A 21 -7.33 2.95 21.20
CA GLU A 21 -8.39 3.79 21.77
C GLU A 21 -7.88 5.18 22.17
N ASP A 22 -6.56 5.36 22.28
CA ASP A 22 -5.95 6.64 22.61
C ASP A 22 -5.96 7.59 21.41
N ASN A 23 -6.23 8.87 21.68
CA ASN A 23 -5.98 9.89 20.70
C ASN A 23 -4.47 10.18 20.65
N CYS A 24 -3.77 9.58 19.68
CA CYS A 24 -2.33 9.71 19.50
C CYS A 24 -1.99 10.53 18.24
N PRO A 25 -2.00 11.89 18.32
CA PRO A 25 -1.67 12.75 17.17
C PRO A 25 -0.20 12.61 16.73
N GLN A 26 0.63 11.92 17.50
CA GLN A 26 2.04 11.69 17.19
C GLN A 26 2.23 10.87 15.92
N TRP A 27 1.26 10.03 15.55
CA TRP A 27 1.27 9.33 14.27
C TRP A 27 1.33 10.32 13.10
N ASP A 28 0.42 11.29 13.05
CA ASP A 28 0.40 12.33 12.03
C ASP A 28 1.63 13.24 12.12
N GLU A 29 2.07 13.61 13.34
CA GLU A 29 3.28 14.42 13.52
C GLU A 29 4.54 13.71 13.01
N ALA A 30 4.67 12.42 13.25
CA ALA A 30 5.78 11.61 12.77
C ALA A 30 5.77 11.52 11.23
N TYR A 31 4.59 11.38 10.62
CA TYR A 31 4.44 11.39 9.17
C TYR A 31 4.88 12.72 8.55
N GLU A 32 4.53 13.84 9.15
CA GLU A 32 5.00 15.16 8.70
C GLU A 32 6.52 15.31 8.85
N VAL A 33 7.13 14.76 9.91
CA VAL A 33 8.60 14.75 10.08
C VAL A 33 9.24 13.85 9.03
N PHE A 34 8.65 12.70 8.73
CA PHE A 34 9.09 11.82 7.64
C PHE A 34 9.12 12.56 6.29
N LYS A 35 8.05 13.28 5.91
CA LYS A 35 8.05 14.08 4.67
C LYS A 35 9.14 15.15 4.67
N GLN A 36 9.39 15.80 5.81
CA GLN A 36 10.48 16.78 5.94
C GLN A 36 11.86 16.12 5.79
N LEU A 37 12.06 14.90 6.27
CA LEU A 37 13.29 14.14 6.09
C LEU A 37 13.56 13.87 4.61
N VAL A 38 12.54 13.41 3.87
CA VAL A 38 12.63 13.19 2.42
C VAL A 38 12.95 14.50 1.70
N ALA A 39 12.19 15.56 1.96
CA ALA A 39 12.37 16.87 1.32
C ALA A 39 13.78 17.42 1.58
N GLN A 40 14.23 17.46 2.86
CA GLN A 40 15.55 17.98 3.21
C GLN A 40 16.70 17.11 2.67
N GLY A 41 16.47 15.81 2.52
CA GLY A 41 17.44 14.93 1.88
C GLY A 41 17.59 15.24 0.39
N ARG A 42 16.48 15.42 -0.32
CA ARG A 42 16.45 15.73 -1.75
C ARG A 42 16.97 17.12 -2.11
N GLU A 43 16.96 18.07 -1.20
CA GLU A 43 17.66 19.35 -1.38
C GLU A 43 19.17 19.17 -1.56
N LYS A 44 19.75 18.15 -0.96
CA LYS A 44 21.19 17.86 -1.00
C LYS A 44 21.54 16.83 -2.07
N ASP A 45 20.70 15.83 -2.24
CA ASP A 45 20.83 14.76 -3.19
C ASP A 45 19.44 14.46 -3.80
N PRO A 46 19.16 14.84 -5.05
CA PRO A 46 17.86 14.60 -5.68
C PRO A 46 17.47 13.12 -5.73
N GLN A 47 18.42 12.19 -5.60
CA GLN A 47 18.16 10.75 -5.55
C GLN A 47 17.98 10.22 -4.11
N TYR A 48 18.08 11.09 -3.11
CA TYR A 48 17.82 10.69 -1.73
C TYR A 48 16.42 10.13 -1.57
N ALA A 49 16.32 8.95 -0.98
CA ALA A 49 15.04 8.28 -0.78
C ALA A 49 14.21 8.18 -2.08
N ALA A 50 14.85 7.82 -3.22
CA ALA A 50 14.13 7.52 -4.45
C ALA A 50 13.17 6.32 -4.26
N GLU A 51 13.58 5.36 -3.44
CA GLU A 51 12.78 4.23 -2.95
C GLU A 51 12.62 4.32 -1.42
N ILE A 52 11.53 3.80 -0.88
CA ILE A 52 11.26 3.84 0.57
C ILE A 52 12.37 3.14 1.38
N LEU A 53 12.81 1.97 0.94
CA LEU A 53 13.87 1.21 1.60
C LEU A 53 15.22 1.94 1.64
N LYS A 54 15.45 2.90 0.74
CA LYS A 54 16.68 3.71 0.77
C LYS A 54 16.76 4.64 1.97
N MET A 55 15.64 4.93 2.62
CA MET A 55 15.67 5.67 3.90
C MET A 55 16.22 4.81 5.03
N ASP A 56 15.86 3.53 5.05
CA ASP A 56 16.38 2.58 6.03
C ASP A 56 17.84 2.25 5.76
N ASP A 57 18.21 2.00 4.50
CA ASP A 57 19.61 1.83 4.09
C ASP A 57 20.49 3.03 4.54
N ALA A 58 20.02 4.27 4.36
CA ALA A 58 20.75 5.48 4.71
C ALA A 58 21.01 5.65 6.20
N THR A 59 20.34 4.90 7.05
CA THR A 59 20.44 4.94 8.51
C THR A 59 20.88 3.61 9.13
N ASP A 60 21.29 2.65 8.28
CA ASP A 60 21.63 1.29 8.71
C ASP A 60 20.47 0.64 9.49
N PHE A 61 19.25 0.85 9.00
CA PHE A 61 17.99 0.37 9.59
C PHE A 61 17.73 0.85 11.03
N ALA A 62 18.33 1.96 11.43
CA ALA A 62 18.23 2.46 12.80
C ALA A 62 16.81 2.90 13.19
N TYR A 63 15.97 3.25 12.21
CA TYR A 63 14.64 3.84 12.46
C TYR A 63 13.46 3.03 11.92
N GLY A 64 13.68 2.00 11.11
CA GLY A 64 12.63 1.14 10.57
C GLY A 64 11.50 1.91 9.89
N VAL A 65 11.85 2.82 8.97
CA VAL A 65 10.89 3.78 8.37
C VAL A 65 9.83 3.07 7.56
N ALA A 66 10.22 2.06 6.79
CA ALA A 66 9.29 1.31 5.95
C ALA A 66 8.25 0.58 6.80
N ASP A 67 8.69 -0.14 7.84
CA ASP A 67 7.80 -0.85 8.77
C ASP A 67 6.89 0.14 9.51
N TRP A 68 7.43 1.27 9.97
CA TRP A 68 6.63 2.29 10.65
C TRP A 68 5.55 2.89 9.75
N ILE A 69 5.82 3.07 8.45
CA ILE A 69 4.80 3.55 7.51
C ILE A 69 3.68 2.53 7.35
N GLU A 70 3.99 1.24 7.27
CA GLU A 70 2.98 0.18 7.23
C GLU A 70 2.10 0.23 8.49
N ASP A 71 2.72 0.31 9.68
CA ASP A 71 2.02 0.41 10.95
C ASP A 71 1.15 1.67 11.05
N TYR A 72 1.63 2.81 10.52
CA TYR A 72 0.82 4.04 10.48
C TYR A 72 -0.42 3.91 9.58
N LEU A 73 -0.28 3.27 8.42
CA LEU A 73 -1.42 3.02 7.53
C LEU A 73 -2.41 2.02 8.15
N ASP A 74 -1.92 1.01 8.88
CA ASP A 74 -2.75 0.08 9.64
C ASP A 74 -3.49 0.78 10.77
N GLU A 75 -2.84 1.73 11.45
CA GLU A 75 -3.47 2.54 12.50
C GLU A 75 -4.61 3.41 11.93
N LEU A 76 -4.42 4.03 10.76
CA LEU A 76 -5.47 4.79 10.10
C LEU A 76 -6.66 3.93 9.69
N ASP A 77 -6.39 2.72 9.19
CA ASP A 77 -7.43 1.76 8.82
C ASP A 77 -8.21 1.28 10.05
N ALA A 78 -7.51 0.91 11.12
CA ALA A 78 -8.11 0.46 12.38
C ALA A 78 -8.97 1.54 13.07
N ARG A 79 -8.64 2.82 12.85
CA ARG A 79 -9.42 3.97 13.33
C ARG A 79 -10.54 4.39 12.38
N GLU A 80 -10.72 3.70 11.27
CA GLU A 80 -11.69 4.03 10.21
C GLU A 80 -11.46 5.45 9.63
N GLU A 81 -10.22 5.96 9.66
CA GLU A 81 -9.83 7.25 9.06
C GLU A 81 -9.58 7.10 7.54
N HIS A 82 -10.55 6.53 6.82
CA HIS A 82 -10.40 6.08 5.44
C HIS A 82 -10.03 7.18 4.46
N GLU A 83 -10.56 8.40 4.60
CA GLU A 83 -10.20 9.53 3.73
C GLU A 83 -8.72 9.90 3.89
N LYS A 84 -8.23 9.94 5.13
CA LYS A 84 -6.83 10.19 5.42
C LYS A 84 -5.94 9.04 4.93
N LEU A 85 -6.36 7.80 5.12
CA LEU A 85 -5.66 6.62 4.62
C LEU A 85 -5.44 6.71 3.10
N MET A 86 -6.50 7.04 2.34
CA MET A 86 -6.39 7.22 0.89
C MET A 86 -5.41 8.34 0.53
N GLU A 87 -5.51 9.51 1.20
CA GLU A 87 -4.60 10.62 0.98
C GLU A 87 -3.14 10.23 1.22
N ARG A 88 -2.84 9.52 2.32
CA ARG A 88 -1.48 9.08 2.65
C ARG A 88 -0.96 8.05 1.65
N CYS A 89 -1.80 7.10 1.23
CA CYS A 89 -1.43 6.14 0.19
C CYS A 89 -1.10 6.84 -1.14
N GLU A 90 -1.90 7.82 -1.56
CA GLU A 90 -1.64 8.61 -2.78
C GLU A 90 -0.36 9.46 -2.66
N GLU A 91 -0.13 10.11 -1.51
CA GLU A 91 1.12 10.83 -1.24
C GLU A 91 2.33 9.90 -1.37
N LEU A 92 2.29 8.71 -0.78
CA LEU A 92 3.38 7.73 -0.83
C LEU A 92 3.60 7.20 -2.25
N LEU A 93 2.54 6.93 -3.01
CA LEU A 93 2.63 6.52 -4.42
C LEU A 93 3.33 7.58 -5.27
N ASN A 94 3.14 8.87 -4.97
CA ASN A 94 3.79 9.98 -5.67
C ASN A 94 5.18 10.32 -5.13
N LEU A 95 5.47 9.95 -3.87
CA LEU A 95 6.71 10.32 -3.19
C LEU A 95 7.89 9.45 -3.62
N PHE A 96 7.66 8.18 -3.95
CA PHE A 96 8.69 7.19 -4.29
C PHE A 96 8.57 6.70 -5.73
N GLN A 97 9.65 6.09 -6.26
CA GLN A 97 9.68 5.59 -7.64
C GLN A 97 9.08 4.19 -7.78
N TRP A 98 9.07 3.39 -6.71
CA TRP A 98 8.50 2.04 -6.67
C TRP A 98 9.06 1.08 -7.74
N GLN A 99 10.38 1.15 -7.97
CA GLN A 99 11.08 0.25 -8.89
C GLN A 99 11.60 -1.01 -8.19
N GLU A 100 11.94 -0.91 -6.91
CA GLU A 100 12.48 -2.02 -6.11
C GLU A 100 11.36 -2.77 -5.35
N VAL A 101 10.30 -2.07 -4.96
CA VAL A 101 9.15 -2.63 -4.23
C VAL A 101 7.87 -2.35 -4.99
N TYR A 102 7.05 -3.37 -5.19
CA TYR A 102 5.75 -3.20 -5.85
C TYR A 102 4.74 -2.49 -4.92
N PRO A 103 4.14 -1.36 -5.32
CA PRO A 103 3.27 -0.57 -4.45
C PRO A 103 1.83 -1.09 -4.41
N GLY A 104 1.63 -2.38 -4.59
CA GLY A 104 0.30 -2.99 -4.66
C GLY A 104 -0.50 -2.83 -3.40
N ASP A 105 0.16 -2.89 -2.23
CA ASP A 105 -0.51 -2.71 -0.94
C ASP A 105 -1.15 -1.32 -0.81
N LEU A 106 -0.43 -0.26 -1.17
CA LEU A 106 -0.98 1.10 -1.15
C LEU A 106 -2.23 1.24 -2.03
N LYS A 107 -2.19 0.67 -3.24
CA LYS A 107 -3.34 0.68 -4.16
C LYS A 107 -4.49 -0.17 -3.64
N PHE A 108 -4.18 -1.29 -2.98
CA PHE A 108 -5.20 -2.14 -2.38
C PHE A 108 -5.91 -1.44 -1.22
N ARG A 109 -5.16 -0.73 -0.36
CA ARG A 109 -5.70 0.09 0.73
C ARG A 109 -6.63 1.20 0.20
N ILE A 110 -6.26 1.89 -0.88
CA ILE A 110 -7.14 2.88 -1.54
C ILE A 110 -8.45 2.24 -1.99
N ALA A 111 -8.39 1.09 -2.65
CA ALA A 111 -9.58 0.39 -3.11
C ALA A 111 -10.49 -0.05 -1.95
N SER A 112 -9.91 -0.57 -0.87
CA SER A 112 -10.62 -1.01 0.33
C SER A 112 -11.26 0.18 1.06
N ALA A 113 -10.54 1.28 1.22
CA ALA A 113 -11.05 2.49 1.87
C ALA A 113 -12.20 3.12 1.09
N LEU A 114 -12.12 3.17 -0.27
CA LEU A 114 -13.24 3.59 -1.11
C LEU A 114 -14.49 2.72 -0.88
N ALA A 115 -14.30 1.41 -0.78
CA ALA A 115 -15.43 0.49 -0.55
C ALA A 115 -16.02 0.66 0.87
N ALA A 116 -15.20 0.91 1.88
CA ALA A 116 -15.60 1.17 3.26
C ALA A 116 -16.42 2.47 3.38
N GLU A 117 -16.06 3.52 2.61
CA GLU A 117 -16.79 4.77 2.48
C GLU A 117 -18.08 4.66 1.62
N ASP A 118 -18.53 3.46 1.30
CA ASP A 118 -19.67 3.18 0.41
C ASP A 118 -19.52 3.74 -1.02
N LYS A 119 -18.29 4.12 -1.43
CA LYS A 119 -17.94 4.60 -2.79
C LYS A 119 -17.61 3.42 -3.72
N LYS A 120 -18.51 2.42 -3.76
CA LYS A 120 -18.26 1.10 -4.39
C LYS A 120 -17.99 1.18 -5.89
N GLU A 121 -18.70 2.06 -6.60
CA GLU A 121 -18.51 2.30 -8.03
C GLU A 121 -17.17 2.98 -8.32
N GLU A 122 -16.71 3.85 -7.41
CA GLU A 122 -15.38 4.47 -7.52
C GLU A 122 -14.28 3.45 -7.26
N ALA A 123 -14.44 2.59 -6.24
CA ALA A 123 -13.55 1.46 -5.99
C ALA A 123 -13.45 0.53 -7.21
N LEU A 124 -14.58 0.18 -7.84
CA LEU A 124 -14.58 -0.63 -9.06
C LEU A 124 -13.78 0.04 -10.18
N LYS A 125 -14.07 1.31 -10.48
CA LYS A 125 -13.36 2.06 -11.53
C LYS A 125 -11.85 2.15 -11.28
N PHE A 126 -11.47 2.36 -10.02
CA PHE A 126 -10.07 2.39 -9.61
C PHE A 126 -9.39 1.03 -9.86
N CYS A 127 -10.03 -0.07 -9.45
CA CYS A 127 -9.50 -1.42 -9.65
C CYS A 127 -9.47 -1.82 -11.13
N GLU A 128 -10.47 -1.47 -11.92
CA GLU A 128 -10.48 -1.71 -13.38
C GLU A 128 -9.33 -1.00 -14.08
N LYS A 129 -9.10 0.27 -13.74
CA LYS A 129 -7.97 1.04 -14.26
C LYS A 129 -6.64 0.41 -13.85
N TRP A 130 -6.47 0.10 -12.57
CA TRP A 130 -5.26 -0.52 -12.06
C TRP A 130 -4.97 -1.84 -12.77
N TYR A 131 -5.95 -2.74 -12.87
CA TYR A 131 -5.78 -4.04 -13.53
C TYR A 131 -5.52 -3.91 -15.04
N ALA A 132 -6.06 -2.88 -15.69
CA ALA A 132 -5.79 -2.61 -17.11
C ALA A 132 -4.34 -2.12 -17.36
N GLU A 133 -3.78 -1.38 -16.41
CA GLU A 133 -2.40 -0.87 -16.47
C GLU A 133 -1.38 -1.92 -16.04
N ASP A 134 -1.74 -2.76 -15.07
CA ASP A 134 -0.86 -3.73 -14.45
C ASP A 134 -1.64 -4.98 -14.02
N GLN A 135 -1.43 -6.07 -14.74
CA GLN A 135 -2.10 -7.37 -14.51
C GLN A 135 -1.45 -8.17 -13.38
N HIS A 136 -1.01 -7.49 -12.33
CA HIS A 136 -0.45 -8.13 -11.14
C HIS A 136 -1.54 -8.85 -10.32
N GLU A 137 -1.14 -9.88 -9.57
CA GLU A 137 -2.03 -10.66 -8.71
C GLU A 137 -2.87 -9.79 -7.75
N MET A 138 -2.25 -8.78 -7.14
CA MET A 138 -2.96 -7.88 -6.22
C MET A 138 -4.01 -7.03 -6.93
N ALA A 139 -3.72 -6.57 -8.16
CA ALA A 139 -4.69 -5.82 -8.95
C ALA A 139 -5.89 -6.69 -9.36
N ALA A 140 -5.64 -7.94 -9.75
CA ALA A 140 -6.70 -8.92 -10.04
C ALA A 140 -7.55 -9.19 -8.80
N THR A 141 -6.91 -9.38 -7.64
CA THR A 141 -7.57 -9.62 -6.36
C THR A 141 -8.45 -8.44 -5.96
N ALA A 142 -7.92 -7.21 -6.03
CA ALA A 142 -8.68 -5.99 -5.72
C ALA A 142 -9.91 -5.84 -6.64
N LEU A 143 -9.75 -6.11 -7.94
CA LEU A 143 -10.85 -6.05 -8.90
C LEU A 143 -11.94 -7.10 -8.61
N VAL A 144 -11.54 -8.31 -8.23
CA VAL A 144 -12.50 -9.36 -7.80
C VAL A 144 -13.30 -8.88 -6.58
N TYR A 145 -12.64 -8.35 -5.55
CA TYR A 145 -13.34 -7.83 -4.36
C TYR A 145 -14.27 -6.67 -4.70
N ALA A 146 -13.84 -5.72 -5.54
CA ALA A 146 -14.68 -4.59 -5.95
C ALA A 146 -15.95 -5.06 -6.67
N LYS A 147 -15.85 -6.05 -7.59
CA LYS A 147 -17.00 -6.66 -8.26
C LYS A 147 -17.92 -7.40 -7.30
N MET A 148 -17.35 -8.19 -6.38
CA MET A 148 -18.13 -8.91 -5.35
C MET A 148 -18.90 -7.93 -4.44
N THR A 149 -18.31 -6.79 -4.07
CA THR A 149 -18.98 -5.76 -3.27
C THR A 149 -20.22 -5.19 -3.97
N LEU A 150 -20.19 -5.11 -5.30
CA LEU A 150 -21.33 -4.73 -6.15
C LEU A 150 -22.25 -5.91 -6.52
N LYS A 151 -21.98 -7.13 -5.99
CA LYS A 151 -22.69 -8.36 -6.28
C LYS A 151 -22.59 -8.84 -7.75
N ASP A 152 -21.58 -8.34 -8.48
CA ASP A 152 -21.21 -8.80 -9.83
C ASP A 152 -20.36 -10.06 -9.72
N LEU A 153 -20.99 -11.19 -9.33
CA LEU A 153 -20.28 -12.45 -9.13
C LEU A 153 -19.79 -13.06 -10.45
N GLU A 154 -20.54 -12.89 -11.53
CA GLU A 154 -20.14 -13.36 -12.87
C GLU A 154 -18.91 -12.61 -13.36
N GLY A 155 -18.91 -11.28 -13.27
CA GLY A 155 -17.76 -10.47 -13.63
C GLY A 155 -16.53 -10.74 -12.73
N ALA A 156 -16.73 -11.05 -11.45
CA ALA A 156 -15.63 -11.45 -10.56
C ALA A 156 -15.03 -12.80 -11.01
N GLU A 157 -15.85 -13.78 -11.34
CA GLU A 157 -15.41 -15.09 -11.86
C GLU A 157 -14.65 -14.94 -13.19
N ASP A 158 -15.10 -14.06 -14.07
CA ASP A 158 -14.44 -13.80 -15.35
C ASP A 158 -13.02 -13.21 -15.14
N VAL A 159 -12.83 -12.31 -14.16
CA VAL A 159 -11.50 -11.80 -13.82
C VAL A 159 -10.57 -12.93 -13.37
N VAL A 160 -11.04 -13.80 -12.46
CA VAL A 160 -10.26 -14.95 -11.98
C VAL A 160 -9.90 -15.87 -13.13
N ARG A 161 -10.86 -16.22 -13.99
CA ARG A 161 -10.63 -17.09 -15.15
C ARG A 161 -9.61 -16.49 -16.11
N LYS A 162 -9.73 -15.21 -16.40
CA LYS A 162 -8.80 -14.48 -17.26
C LYS A 162 -7.39 -14.48 -16.66
N TYR A 163 -7.25 -14.10 -15.39
CA TYR A 163 -5.97 -14.06 -14.71
C TYR A 163 -5.28 -15.43 -14.73
N ILE A 164 -5.99 -16.51 -14.37
CA ILE A 164 -5.47 -17.88 -14.41
C ILE A 164 -5.09 -18.30 -15.84
N SER A 165 -5.84 -17.88 -16.85
CA SER A 165 -5.55 -18.23 -18.26
C SER A 165 -4.34 -17.52 -18.81
N GLU A 166 -4.03 -16.33 -18.32
CA GLU A 166 -2.89 -15.50 -18.74
C GLU A 166 -1.61 -15.83 -17.94
N ASP A 167 -1.74 -16.36 -16.72
CA ASP A 167 -0.60 -16.80 -15.91
C ASP A 167 -0.01 -18.13 -16.41
N THR A 168 1.16 -18.02 -17.05
CA THR A 168 1.88 -19.19 -17.62
C THR A 168 2.32 -20.22 -16.56
N HIS A 169 2.52 -19.79 -15.29
CA HIS A 169 2.89 -20.68 -14.20
C HIS A 169 1.69 -21.51 -13.76
N LEU A 170 0.54 -20.89 -13.54
CA LEU A 170 -0.71 -21.58 -13.20
C LEU A 170 -1.19 -22.48 -14.34
N GLN A 171 -1.01 -22.07 -15.61
CA GLN A 171 -1.27 -22.94 -16.77
C GLN A 171 -0.42 -24.21 -16.76
N ARG A 172 0.86 -24.13 -16.38
CA ARG A 172 1.75 -25.31 -16.27
C ARG A 172 1.27 -26.24 -15.14
N ILE A 173 0.86 -25.69 -13.99
CA ILE A 173 0.31 -26.49 -12.89
C ILE A 173 -1.01 -27.16 -13.32
N GLY A 174 -1.92 -26.44 -13.93
CA GLY A 174 -3.20 -26.96 -14.42
C GLY A 174 -3.02 -28.06 -15.49
N LYS A 175 -2.02 -27.94 -16.38
CA LYS A 175 -1.67 -29.01 -17.33
C LYS A 175 -1.10 -30.24 -16.62
N ARG A 176 -0.24 -30.07 -15.60
CA ARG A 176 0.32 -31.19 -14.81
C ARG A 176 -0.78 -31.93 -14.06
N LEU A 177 -1.68 -31.20 -13.40
CA LEU A 177 -2.78 -31.83 -12.65
C LEU A 177 -3.73 -32.63 -13.57
N ARG A 178 -4.07 -32.12 -14.76
CA ARG A 178 -4.87 -32.86 -15.74
C ARG A 178 -4.23 -34.16 -16.20
N ASN A 179 -2.90 -34.19 -16.31
CA ASN A 179 -2.17 -35.38 -16.72
C ASN A 179 -2.01 -36.43 -15.60
N ILE A 180 -2.34 -36.10 -14.36
CA ILE A 180 -2.29 -37.02 -13.21
C ILE A 180 -3.66 -37.73 -13.03
N TRP A 181 -4.75 -37.13 -13.55
CA TRP A 181 -6.10 -37.65 -13.39
C TRP A 181 -6.65 -38.35 -14.65
N LEU A 182 -5.85 -38.49 -15.70
CA LEU A 182 -6.08 -39.33 -16.89
C LEU A 182 -5.17 -40.53 -16.93
#